data_946f369731f26155863e9aaf9f894c75
#
_entry.id   946f369731f26155863e9aaf9f894c75
#
_cell.length_a   1.000
_cell.length_b   1.000
_cell.length_c   1.000
_cell.angle_alpha   90.00
_cell.angle_beta   90.00
_cell.angle_gamma   90.00
#
_symmetry.space_group_name_H-M   'P 1'
#
loop_
_entity.id
_entity.type
_entity.pdbx_description
1 polymer ?
#
loop_
_entity_poly.entity_id
_entity_poly.type
_entity_poly.pdbx_seq_one_letter_code
_entity_poly.pdbx_strand_id
1 'polypeptide(L)'
;MKNFSLTLTLTLTVGAAAAQQAGAPFGNIEHGKALYQETGCYQCHGLAGQGAPMTGPRVSRTEFPFDGFVNQLRHPANQMPPYEAAVISDQDAADIYAYLRQMPAPPDPNSIPLLKVAR
;
A
#
# COMPACT_ATOMS: atom_id res chain seq x y z
N MET A 1 1.91 -58.79 -42.97
CA MET A 1 1.78 -58.46 -41.55
C MET A 1 2.35 -57.03 -41.39
N LYS A 2 1.52 -56.02 -41.24
CA LYS A 2 1.95 -54.61 -41.13
C LYS A 2 1.85 -54.20 -39.66
N ASN A 3 3.00 -53.94 -39.03
CA ASN A 3 3.07 -53.47 -37.66
C ASN A 3 2.78 -52.00 -37.62
N PHE A 4 1.67 -51.59 -37.02
CA PHE A 4 1.34 -50.22 -36.76
C PHE A 4 1.91 -49.83 -35.38
N SER A 5 3.01 -49.07 -35.35
CA SER A 5 3.55 -48.50 -34.12
C SER A 5 2.77 -47.22 -33.79
N LEU A 6 2.00 -47.26 -32.72
CA LEU A 6 1.25 -46.14 -32.19
C LEU A 6 2.17 -45.40 -31.20
N THR A 7 2.76 -44.27 -31.62
CA THR A 7 3.53 -43.38 -30.75
C THR A 7 2.58 -42.44 -30.01
N LEU A 8 2.42 -42.67 -28.71
CA LEU A 8 1.66 -41.80 -27.82
C LEU A 8 2.52 -40.62 -27.39
N THR A 9 2.29 -39.42 -27.98
CA THR A 9 2.93 -38.19 -27.56
C THR A 9 2.18 -37.60 -26.37
N LEU A 10 2.80 -37.67 -25.19
CA LEU A 10 2.31 -37.03 -23.96
C LEU A 10 2.69 -35.54 -23.99
N THR A 11 1.75 -34.65 -24.28
CA THR A 11 1.93 -33.19 -24.17
C THR A 11 1.73 -32.76 -22.72
N LEU A 12 2.81 -32.39 -22.02
CA LEU A 12 2.74 -31.72 -20.73
C LEU A 12 2.31 -30.27 -20.98
N THR A 13 1.09 -29.93 -20.64
CA THR A 13 0.66 -28.52 -20.53
C THR A 13 1.10 -27.98 -19.17
N VAL A 14 2.17 -27.19 -19.16
CA VAL A 14 2.57 -26.41 -17.99
C VAL A 14 1.56 -25.26 -17.85
N GLY A 15 0.58 -25.42 -16.98
CA GLY A 15 -0.32 -24.35 -16.59
C GLY A 15 0.46 -23.34 -15.77
N ALA A 16 0.79 -22.18 -16.36
CA ALA A 16 1.28 -21.04 -15.62
C ALA A 16 0.13 -20.53 -14.73
N ALA A 17 0.20 -20.85 -13.44
CA ALA A 17 -0.63 -20.19 -12.43
C ALA A 17 -0.17 -18.74 -12.35
N ALA A 18 -0.86 -17.84 -13.06
CA ALA A 18 -0.74 -16.41 -12.86
C ALA A 18 -1.23 -16.14 -11.42
N ALA A 19 -0.31 -15.85 -10.51
CA ALA A 19 -0.64 -15.32 -9.22
C ALA A 19 -1.38 -13.99 -9.47
N GLN A 20 -2.71 -14.00 -9.35
CA GLN A 20 -3.51 -12.81 -9.33
C GLN A 20 -3.11 -12.03 -8.09
N GLN A 21 -2.30 -10.99 -8.26
CA GLN A 21 -2.20 -9.95 -7.26
C GLN A 21 -3.60 -9.35 -7.14
N ALA A 22 -4.28 -9.66 -6.04
CA ALA A 22 -5.53 -9.00 -5.72
C ALA A 22 -5.22 -7.50 -5.66
N GLY A 23 -5.64 -6.77 -6.69
CA GLY A 23 -5.52 -5.32 -6.70
C GLY A 23 -6.24 -4.79 -5.47
N ALA A 24 -5.73 -3.70 -4.89
CA ALA A 24 -6.43 -3.02 -3.81
C ALA A 24 -7.88 -2.78 -4.23
N PRO A 25 -8.87 -3.02 -3.35
CA PRO A 25 -10.25 -2.65 -3.62
C PRO A 25 -10.33 -1.17 -4.02
N PHE A 26 -11.31 -0.80 -4.82
CA PHE A 26 -11.53 0.61 -5.15
C PHE A 26 -11.82 1.38 -3.86
N GLY A 27 -10.92 2.31 -3.50
CA GLY A 27 -11.05 3.13 -2.30
C GLY A 27 -11.62 4.50 -2.63
N ASN A 28 -12.44 5.03 -1.72
CA ASN A 28 -12.92 6.41 -1.77
C ASN A 28 -11.89 7.35 -1.11
N ILE A 29 -11.29 8.22 -1.88
CA ILE A 29 -10.20 9.11 -1.45
C ILE A 29 -10.67 10.12 -0.39
N GLU A 30 -11.84 10.70 -0.55
CA GLU A 30 -12.37 11.70 0.38
C GLU A 30 -12.72 11.06 1.73
N HIS A 31 -13.32 9.87 1.70
CA HIS A 31 -13.56 9.10 2.91
C HIS A 31 -12.25 8.66 3.57
N GLY A 32 -11.28 8.20 2.79
CA GLY A 32 -9.95 7.85 3.28
C GLY A 32 -9.22 9.02 3.93
N LYS A 33 -9.39 10.24 3.39
CA LYS A 33 -8.88 11.47 3.99
C LYS A 33 -9.51 11.75 5.35
N ALA A 34 -10.84 11.63 5.44
CA ALA A 34 -11.56 11.80 6.70
C ALA A 34 -11.08 10.78 7.74
N LEU A 35 -11.04 9.51 7.37
CA LEU A 35 -10.57 8.42 8.23
C LEU A 35 -9.12 8.63 8.70
N TYR A 36 -8.22 9.07 7.83
CA TYR A 36 -6.82 9.36 8.18
C TYR A 36 -6.70 10.39 9.31
N GLN A 37 -7.62 11.36 9.35
CA GLN A 37 -7.70 12.36 10.40
C GLN A 37 -8.43 11.84 11.63
N GLU A 38 -9.59 11.26 11.49
CA GLU A 38 -10.45 10.79 12.60
C GLU A 38 -9.78 9.68 13.40
N THR A 39 -9.07 8.76 12.75
CA THR A 39 -8.34 7.68 13.42
C THR A 39 -6.96 8.08 13.92
N GLY A 40 -6.55 9.33 13.74
CA GLY A 40 -5.33 9.89 14.31
C GLY A 40 -4.03 9.53 13.60
N CYS A 41 -4.08 8.97 12.40
CA CYS A 41 -2.88 8.61 11.62
C CYS A 41 -1.92 9.79 11.45
N TYR A 42 -2.47 11.00 11.25
CA TYR A 42 -1.70 12.22 11.06
C TYR A 42 -0.82 12.59 12.26
N GLN A 43 -1.14 12.13 13.47
CA GLN A 43 -0.39 12.49 14.68
C GLN A 43 1.06 11.97 14.61
N CYS A 44 1.25 10.80 14.03
CA CYS A 44 2.57 10.22 13.84
C CYS A 44 3.11 10.42 12.43
N HIS A 45 2.23 10.34 11.42
CA HIS A 45 2.64 10.38 10.01
C HIS A 45 2.56 11.76 9.36
N GLY A 46 2.04 12.78 10.10
CA GLY A 46 1.88 14.15 9.61
C GLY A 46 0.67 14.36 8.72
N LEU A 47 0.18 15.59 8.64
CA LEU A 47 -1.03 15.95 7.87
C LEU A 47 -0.92 15.66 6.37
N ALA A 48 0.28 15.73 5.81
CA ALA A 48 0.58 15.40 4.43
C ALA A 48 1.25 14.01 4.29
N GLY A 49 1.17 13.17 5.31
CA GLY A 49 1.80 11.85 5.32
C GLY A 49 3.32 11.89 5.17
N GLN A 50 3.94 13.03 5.49
CA GLN A 50 5.38 13.27 5.31
C GLN A 50 6.24 12.49 6.31
N GLY A 51 5.66 12.04 7.42
CA GLY A 51 6.38 11.43 8.54
C GLY A 51 7.25 12.43 9.30
N ALA A 52 7.85 11.95 10.36
CA ALA A 52 8.91 12.67 11.10
C ALA A 52 9.84 11.69 11.81
N PRO A 53 11.10 12.10 12.08
CA PRO A 53 12.08 11.29 12.75
C PRO A 53 11.60 10.79 14.07
N MET A 54 11.29 10.21 14.78
CA MET A 54 10.85 9.86 16.15
C MET A 54 9.36 9.55 16.29
N THR A 55 8.53 9.84 15.28
CA THR A 55 7.08 9.61 15.38
C THR A 55 6.59 8.53 14.43
N GLY A 56 6.87 8.65 13.14
CA GLY A 56 6.45 7.64 12.18
C GLY A 56 7.03 7.90 10.79
N PRO A 57 7.19 6.87 9.97
CA PRO A 57 7.74 7.02 8.63
C PRO A 57 6.78 7.77 7.71
N ARG A 58 7.30 8.25 6.58
CA ARG A 58 6.47 8.79 5.52
C ARG A 58 5.54 7.70 4.96
N VAL A 59 4.27 8.05 4.82
CA VAL A 59 3.23 7.18 4.24
C VAL A 59 2.61 7.77 2.97
N SER A 60 2.88 9.05 2.67
CA SER A 60 2.42 9.67 1.43
C SER A 60 3.01 8.97 0.22
N ARG A 61 2.19 8.75 -0.82
CA ARG A 61 2.55 8.01 -2.03
C ARG A 61 3.11 6.61 -1.74
N THR A 62 2.50 5.94 -0.77
CA THR A 62 2.94 4.59 -0.41
C THR A 62 2.99 3.67 -1.64
N GLU A 63 4.10 2.96 -1.79
CA GLU A 63 4.28 1.87 -2.76
C GLU A 63 4.10 0.50 -2.09
N PHE A 64 3.80 0.51 -0.80
CA PHE A 64 3.59 -0.71 -0.03
C PHE A 64 2.39 -1.46 -0.61
N PRO A 65 2.48 -2.77 -0.89
CA PRO A 65 1.34 -3.53 -1.40
C PRO A 65 0.14 -3.46 -0.45
N PHE A 66 -1.08 -3.45 -0.98
CA PHE A 66 -2.29 -3.29 -0.16
C PHE A 66 -2.41 -4.33 0.96
N ASP A 67 -2.14 -5.60 0.68
CA ASP A 67 -2.17 -6.67 1.69
C ASP A 67 -1.16 -6.41 2.82
N GLY A 68 0.04 -5.94 2.46
CA GLY A 68 1.06 -5.51 3.42
C GLY A 68 0.62 -4.30 4.24
N PHE A 69 -0.10 -3.35 3.61
CA PHE A 69 -0.67 -2.20 4.30
C PHE A 69 -1.73 -2.62 5.31
N VAL A 70 -2.65 -3.50 4.93
CA VAL A 70 -3.66 -4.05 5.85
C VAL A 70 -2.98 -4.82 6.99
N ASN A 71 -2.00 -5.67 6.67
CA ASN A 71 -1.25 -6.39 7.69
C ASN A 71 -0.53 -5.44 8.67
N GLN A 72 0.04 -4.33 8.18
CA GLN A 72 0.68 -3.32 9.03
C GLN A 72 -0.34 -2.62 9.94
N LEU A 73 -1.58 -2.42 9.51
CA LEU A 73 -2.64 -1.89 10.38
C LEU A 73 -3.02 -2.87 11.49
N ARG A 74 -3.08 -4.17 11.18
CA ARG A 74 -3.50 -5.23 12.12
C ARG A 74 -2.38 -5.64 13.08
N HIS A 75 -1.15 -5.73 12.56
CA HIS A 75 0.04 -6.21 13.26
C HIS A 75 1.19 -5.21 13.08
N PRO A 76 1.07 -4.00 13.66
CA PRO A 76 2.03 -2.94 13.40
C PRO A 76 3.40 -3.25 13.98
N ALA A 77 4.42 -2.76 13.28
CA ALA A 77 5.78 -2.71 13.81
C ALA A 77 5.96 -1.50 14.74
N ASN A 78 6.89 -1.63 15.67
CA ASN A 78 7.31 -0.57 16.59
C ASN A 78 6.17 0.00 17.46
N GLN A 79 6.04 1.34 17.52
CA GLN A 79 5.12 2.05 18.41
C GLN A 79 3.76 2.39 17.76
N MET A 80 3.53 1.97 16.53
CA MET A 80 2.25 2.19 15.87
C MET A 80 1.17 1.36 16.60
N PRO A 81 0.02 1.93 16.98
CA PRO A 81 -1.06 1.15 17.60
C PRO A 81 -1.71 0.22 16.56
N PRO A 82 -2.17 -0.98 16.98
CA PRO A 82 -2.95 -1.85 16.11
C PRO A 82 -4.37 -1.30 15.92
N TYR A 83 -4.89 -1.45 14.72
CA TYR A 83 -6.27 -1.10 14.37
C TYR A 83 -7.04 -2.38 14.04
N GLU A 84 -7.96 -2.74 14.91
CA GLU A 84 -8.86 -3.87 14.70
C GLU A 84 -9.81 -3.62 13.52
N ALA A 85 -10.27 -4.70 12.86
CA ALA A 85 -11.20 -4.58 11.75
C ALA A 85 -12.56 -3.96 12.11
N ALA A 86 -12.92 -4.00 13.41
CA ALA A 86 -14.09 -3.30 13.92
C ALA A 86 -13.92 -1.78 13.98
N VAL A 87 -12.69 -1.28 13.99
CA VAL A 87 -12.36 0.16 14.06
C VAL A 87 -12.04 0.70 12.65
N ILE A 88 -11.24 -0.01 11.89
CA ILE A 88 -10.93 0.28 10.48
C ILE A 88 -11.23 -1.00 9.71
N SER A 89 -12.36 -1.06 9.03
CA SER A 89 -12.70 -2.20 8.18
C SER A 89 -11.71 -2.35 7.01
N ASP A 90 -11.77 -3.44 6.27
CA ASP A 90 -10.90 -3.61 5.09
C ASP A 90 -11.27 -2.62 3.98
N GLN A 91 -12.54 -2.20 3.90
CA GLN A 91 -12.95 -1.13 3.00
C GLN A 91 -12.40 0.23 3.45
N ASP A 92 -12.46 0.56 4.74
CA ASP A 92 -11.85 1.78 5.29
C ASP A 92 -10.35 1.80 5.06
N ALA A 93 -9.68 0.66 5.21
CA ALA A 93 -8.26 0.50 4.88
C ALA A 93 -7.99 0.76 3.39
N ALA A 94 -8.88 0.30 2.49
CA ALA A 94 -8.76 0.59 1.06
C ALA A 94 -8.95 2.09 0.75
N ASP A 95 -9.88 2.74 1.43
CA ASP A 95 -10.13 4.17 1.30
C ASP A 95 -8.93 5.00 1.77
N ILE A 96 -8.38 4.68 2.96
CA ILE A 96 -7.15 5.30 3.46
C ILE A 96 -5.98 5.06 2.50
N TYR A 97 -5.83 3.84 2.01
CA TYR A 97 -4.77 3.48 1.07
C TYR A 97 -4.86 4.28 -0.23
N ALA A 98 -6.06 4.43 -0.80
CA ALA A 98 -6.30 5.24 -1.98
C ALA A 98 -5.92 6.72 -1.75
N TYR A 99 -6.29 7.27 -0.59
CA TYR A 99 -5.90 8.63 -0.18
C TYR A 99 -4.38 8.78 -0.08
N LEU A 100 -3.69 7.87 0.61
CA LEU A 100 -2.23 7.92 0.79
C LEU A 100 -1.49 7.87 -0.55
N ARG A 101 -1.96 7.08 -1.49
CA ARG A 101 -1.35 6.97 -2.82
C ARG A 101 -1.49 8.24 -3.65
N GLN A 102 -2.54 9.03 -3.42
CA GLN A 102 -2.78 10.30 -4.13
C GLN A 102 -2.20 11.51 -3.42
N MET A 103 -1.68 11.37 -2.22
CA MET A 103 -1.02 12.48 -1.54
C MET A 103 0.10 13.07 -2.42
N PRO A 104 0.26 14.40 -2.43
CA PRO A 104 1.30 15.04 -3.23
C PRO A 104 2.69 14.57 -2.78
N ALA A 105 3.62 14.54 -3.72
CA ALA A 105 5.02 14.35 -3.38
C ALA A 105 5.50 15.56 -2.55
N PRO A 106 6.45 15.36 -1.62
CA PRO A 106 7.11 16.49 -0.99
C PRO A 106 7.77 17.36 -2.07
N PRO A 107 7.82 18.69 -1.88
CA PRO A 107 8.49 19.56 -2.83
C PRO A 107 9.98 19.18 -2.94
N ASP A 108 10.54 19.35 -4.12
CA ASP A 108 11.99 19.20 -4.31
C ASP A 108 12.73 20.18 -3.38
N PRO A 109 13.64 19.73 -2.53
CA PRO A 109 14.42 20.60 -1.66
C PRO A 109 15.13 21.74 -2.41
N ASN A 110 15.53 21.50 -3.66
CA ASN A 110 16.13 22.53 -4.51
C ASN A 110 15.14 23.60 -4.98
N SER A 111 13.84 23.33 -4.90
CA SER A 111 12.78 24.32 -5.22
C SER A 111 12.50 25.27 -4.06
N ILE A 112 13.00 25.01 -2.86
CA ILE A 112 12.77 25.80 -1.65
C ILE A 112 13.89 26.84 -1.48
N PRO A 113 13.61 28.15 -1.69
CA PRO A 113 14.65 29.18 -1.64
C PRO A 113 15.45 29.21 -0.34
N LEU A 114 14.78 29.01 0.79
CA LEU A 114 15.39 29.01 2.12
C LEU A 114 16.42 27.89 2.33
N LEU A 115 16.30 26.76 1.63
CA LEU A 115 17.25 25.67 1.73
C LEU A 115 18.50 25.89 0.87
N LYS A 116 18.51 26.86 -0.04
CA LYS A 116 19.67 27.20 -0.88
C LYS A 116 20.68 28.08 -0.15
N VAL A 117 20.26 28.75 0.92
CA VAL A 117 21.10 29.70 1.67
C VAL A 117 22.00 29.01 2.71
N ALA A 118 21.76 27.76 3.00
CA ALA A 118 22.43 27.00 4.05
C ALA A 118 23.66 26.19 3.56
N ARG A 119 24.25 26.52 2.40
CA ARG A 119 25.48 25.89 1.89
C ARG A 119 26.65 26.86 1.90
#